data_122167ca3e28a3432e6f2e0be3243090
#
_entry.id   122167ca3e28a3432e6f2e0be3243090
#
_cell.length_a   1.000
_cell.length_b   1.000
_cell.length_c   1.000
_cell.angle_alpha   90.00
_cell.angle_beta   90.00
_cell.angle_gamma   90.00
#
_symmetry.space_group_name_H-M   'P 1'
#
loop_
_entity.id
_entity.type
_entity.pdbx_description
1 polymer ?
#
loop_
_entity_poly.entity_id
_entity_poly.type
_entity_poly.pdbx_seq_one_letter_code
_entity_poly.pdbx_strand_id
1 'polypeptide(L)'
;MKKIQTSMCHNNVRHCWSVSIFLLALIIVLSGCEGSYWSPRAPKNEDELAKKFQPETNSACIYVYRPSALEFPRAIFLYNDGAFVASPKGGSFIRLLVTPGNHVIGTKSPSARSLQDTLAVVADAGNLYYAEVSYRAGGVTGDSPKLRLVDEGAAQKEIRGYELLSIGPLK
;
A
#
# COMPACT_ATOMS: atom_id res chain seq x y z
N MET A 1 53.27 -5.66 58.16
CA MET A 1 52.83 -4.62 57.23
C MET A 1 52.37 -5.29 55.97
N LYS A 2 51.05 -5.36 55.76
CA LYS A 2 50.40 -6.05 54.59
C LYS A 2 50.13 -5.02 53.50
N LYS A 3 50.74 -5.16 52.32
CA LYS A 3 50.37 -4.47 51.11
C LYS A 3 49.12 -5.16 50.51
N ILE A 4 47.99 -4.48 50.51
CA ILE A 4 46.75 -4.96 49.91
C ILE A 4 46.80 -4.63 48.41
N GLN A 5 46.60 -5.68 47.61
CA GLN A 5 46.48 -5.58 46.17
C GLN A 5 45.20 -4.82 45.74
N THR A 6 45.39 -3.76 44.98
CA THR A 6 44.33 -3.02 44.28
C THR A 6 44.52 -3.19 42.77
N SER A 7 44.44 -4.40 42.28
CA SER A 7 44.68 -4.68 40.85
C SER A 7 43.58 -5.47 40.13
N MET A 8 42.41 -5.71 40.71
CA MET A 8 41.42 -6.59 40.11
C MET A 8 40.11 -5.93 39.59
N CYS A 9 39.99 -4.60 39.66
CA CYS A 9 38.71 -3.95 39.27
C CYS A 9 38.72 -3.27 37.91
N HIS A 10 39.88 -3.16 37.23
CA HIS A 10 39.99 -2.36 36.02
C HIS A 10 39.68 -3.14 34.69
N ASN A 11 39.79 -4.47 34.68
CA ASN A 11 39.58 -5.25 33.47
C ASN A 11 38.09 -5.59 33.21
N ASN A 12 37.25 -5.66 34.23
CA ASN A 12 35.83 -6.00 34.07
C ASN A 12 34.99 -4.86 33.48
N VAL A 13 35.38 -3.60 33.67
CA VAL A 13 34.63 -2.45 33.15
C VAL A 13 34.77 -2.33 31.62
N ARG A 14 35.96 -2.63 31.08
CA ARG A 14 36.23 -2.54 29.64
C ARG A 14 35.46 -3.62 28.83
N HIS A 15 35.30 -4.80 29.40
CA HIS A 15 34.52 -5.87 28.77
C HIS A 15 33.01 -5.62 28.83
N CYS A 16 32.52 -4.98 29.88
CA CYS A 16 31.09 -4.64 30.00
C CYS A 16 30.68 -3.57 28.99
N TRP A 17 31.53 -2.59 28.70
CA TRP A 17 31.27 -1.55 27.71
C TRP A 17 31.28 -2.07 26.28
N SER A 18 32.22 -2.95 25.95
CA SER A 18 32.27 -3.54 24.58
C SER A 18 31.06 -4.45 24.30
N VAL A 19 30.62 -5.25 25.25
CA VAL A 19 29.41 -6.07 25.12
C VAL A 19 28.16 -5.23 24.97
N SER A 20 28.02 -4.12 25.74
CA SER A 20 26.89 -3.18 25.62
C SER A 20 26.85 -2.49 24.26
N ILE A 21 27.99 -2.10 23.71
CA ILE A 21 28.05 -1.47 22.37
C ILE A 21 27.69 -2.49 21.28
N PHE A 22 28.15 -3.73 21.39
CA PHE A 22 27.79 -4.79 20.43
C PHE A 22 26.31 -5.14 20.50
N LEU A 23 25.69 -5.19 21.68
CA LEU A 23 24.25 -5.41 21.83
C LEU A 23 23.43 -4.24 21.24
N LEU A 24 23.85 -3.00 21.47
CA LEU A 24 23.20 -1.82 20.92
C LEU A 24 23.30 -1.79 19.38
N ALA A 25 24.46 -2.11 18.82
CA ALA A 25 24.67 -2.22 17.38
C ALA A 25 23.81 -3.36 16.75
N LEU A 26 23.67 -4.49 17.43
CA LEU A 26 22.85 -5.60 16.97
C LEU A 26 21.34 -5.25 16.93
N ILE A 27 20.86 -4.46 17.91
CA ILE A 27 19.48 -3.99 17.96
C ILE A 27 19.18 -3.05 16.78
N ILE A 28 20.12 -2.18 16.40
CA ILE A 28 19.98 -1.24 15.29
C ILE A 28 19.93 -1.98 13.94
N VAL A 29 20.68 -3.07 13.78
CA VAL A 29 20.69 -3.89 12.56
C VAL A 29 19.39 -4.69 12.41
N LEU A 30 18.76 -5.10 13.50
CA LEU A 30 17.49 -5.84 13.49
C LEU A 30 16.27 -4.94 13.27
N SER A 31 16.39 -3.61 13.37
CA SER A 31 15.30 -2.65 13.12
C SER A 31 15.13 -2.29 11.63
N GLY A 32 15.88 -2.89 10.74
CA GLY A 32 15.88 -2.58 9.31
C GLY A 32 15.01 -3.53 8.50
N CYS A 33 14.02 -2.99 7.84
CA CYS A 33 13.15 -3.57 6.80
C CYS A 33 11.91 -4.33 7.29
N GLU A 34 10.99 -3.65 7.91
CA GLU A 34 9.59 -3.98 7.71
C GLU A 34 9.17 -3.49 6.32
N GLY A 35 9.23 -4.37 5.33
CA GLY A 35 8.66 -4.11 4.01
C GLY A 35 7.18 -3.85 4.16
N SER A 36 6.75 -2.61 3.98
CA SER A 36 5.33 -2.27 4.02
C SER A 36 4.62 -2.89 2.83
N TYR A 37 3.62 -3.73 3.08
CA TYR A 37 2.72 -4.24 2.03
C TYR A 37 1.84 -3.13 1.42
N TRP A 38 1.85 -1.93 1.97
CA TRP A 38 0.98 -0.83 1.57
C TRP A 38 1.74 0.20 0.73
N SER A 39 1.09 0.67 -0.33
CA SER A 39 1.63 1.80 -1.09
C SER A 39 1.69 3.06 -0.22
N PRO A 40 2.75 3.88 -0.37
CA PRO A 40 2.88 5.13 0.35
C PRO A 40 1.81 6.14 -0.06
N ARG A 41 1.52 7.10 0.81
CA ARG A 41 0.65 8.24 0.47
C ARG A 41 1.29 9.11 -0.59
N ALA A 42 0.50 9.60 -1.50
CA ALA A 42 0.91 10.63 -2.43
C ALA A 42 1.09 11.99 -1.70
N PRO A 43 1.84 12.93 -2.29
CA PRO A 43 1.92 14.30 -1.81
C PRO A 43 0.54 14.96 -1.69
N LYS A 44 0.36 15.82 -0.69
CA LYS A 44 -0.93 16.45 -0.39
C LYS A 44 -1.51 17.26 -1.57
N ASN A 45 -0.65 17.96 -2.30
CA ASN A 45 -1.06 18.71 -3.48
C ASN A 45 -1.61 17.81 -4.61
N GLU A 46 -1.07 16.61 -4.77
CA GLU A 46 -1.57 15.62 -5.73
C GLU A 46 -2.91 15.04 -5.28
N ASP A 47 -3.07 14.75 -3.98
CA ASP A 47 -4.34 14.31 -3.40
C ASP A 47 -5.45 15.36 -3.62
N GLU A 48 -5.16 16.63 -3.34
CA GLU A 48 -6.11 17.74 -3.55
C GLU A 48 -6.48 17.90 -5.04
N LEU A 49 -5.51 17.74 -5.95
CA LEU A 49 -5.77 17.78 -7.40
C LEU A 49 -6.61 16.60 -7.86
N ALA A 50 -6.30 15.38 -7.42
CA ALA A 50 -7.08 14.19 -7.76
C ALA A 50 -8.54 14.31 -7.32
N LYS A 51 -8.81 14.91 -6.17
CA LYS A 51 -10.15 15.12 -5.61
C LYS A 51 -10.97 16.23 -6.30
N LYS A 52 -10.39 16.96 -7.26
CA LYS A 52 -11.14 17.84 -8.13
C LYS A 52 -11.95 17.08 -9.18
N PHE A 53 -11.62 15.82 -9.43
CA PHE A 53 -12.27 14.92 -10.40
C PHE A 53 -12.36 15.56 -11.79
N GLN A 54 -11.26 16.20 -12.19
CA GLN A 54 -11.20 16.84 -13.51
C GLN A 54 -10.72 15.82 -14.55
N PRO A 55 -11.45 15.68 -15.66
CA PRO A 55 -11.02 14.81 -16.75
C PRO A 55 -9.81 15.39 -17.48
N GLU A 56 -8.99 14.51 -18.03
CA GLU A 56 -7.84 14.85 -18.87
C GLU A 56 -8.25 14.78 -20.34
N THR A 57 -7.93 15.80 -21.14
CA THR A 57 -8.43 15.94 -22.51
C THR A 57 -8.06 14.76 -23.43
N ASN A 58 -6.84 14.22 -23.29
CA ASN A 58 -6.29 13.19 -24.18
C ASN A 58 -6.14 11.82 -23.51
N SER A 59 -6.62 11.68 -22.28
CA SER A 59 -6.49 10.46 -21.47
C SER A 59 -7.80 10.19 -20.75
N ALA A 60 -7.95 8.96 -20.28
CA ALA A 60 -8.99 8.63 -19.33
C ALA A 60 -8.39 8.51 -17.92
N CYS A 61 -9.22 8.70 -16.90
CA CYS A 61 -8.82 8.47 -15.53
C CYS A 61 -9.65 7.33 -14.92
N ILE A 62 -8.97 6.34 -14.34
CA ILE A 62 -9.61 5.27 -13.58
C ILE A 62 -9.26 5.47 -12.10
N TYR A 63 -10.28 5.75 -11.29
CA TYR A 63 -10.16 5.81 -9.85
C TYR A 63 -10.48 4.44 -9.27
N VAL A 64 -9.52 3.83 -8.56
CA VAL A 64 -9.78 2.60 -7.83
C VAL A 64 -9.66 2.89 -6.35
N TYR A 65 -10.71 2.66 -5.58
CA TYR A 65 -10.72 2.96 -4.14
C TYR A 65 -11.07 1.72 -3.32
N ARG A 66 -10.57 1.73 -2.10
CA ARG A 66 -10.88 0.71 -1.10
C ARG A 66 -11.62 1.34 0.06
N PRO A 67 -12.88 0.96 0.34
CA PRO A 67 -13.64 1.48 1.47
C PRO A 67 -12.92 1.29 2.80
N SER A 68 -13.18 2.21 3.74
CA SER A 68 -12.79 2.04 5.14
C SER A 68 -13.69 1.00 5.77
N ALA A 69 -13.28 -0.27 5.72
CA ALA A 69 -13.99 -1.32 6.43
C ALA A 69 -13.28 -1.62 7.76
N LEU A 70 -14.04 -1.96 8.77
CA LEU A 70 -13.54 -2.51 10.04
C LEU A 70 -12.96 -3.93 9.87
N GLU A 71 -12.78 -4.36 8.62
CA GLU A 71 -12.23 -5.66 8.28
C GLU A 71 -10.73 -5.71 8.56
N PHE A 72 -10.25 -6.91 8.88
CA PHE A 72 -8.85 -7.21 9.08
C PHE A 72 -7.98 -6.61 7.96
N PRO A 73 -6.85 -5.98 8.29
CA PRO A 73 -5.98 -5.32 7.32
C PRO A 73 -5.29 -6.37 6.43
N ARG A 74 -6.00 -6.85 5.41
CA ARG A 74 -5.45 -7.74 4.39
C ARG A 74 -4.93 -6.93 3.23
N ALA A 75 -3.70 -7.17 2.82
CA ALA A 75 -3.14 -6.52 1.65
C ALA A 75 -3.86 -6.99 0.37
N ILE A 76 -4.09 -6.05 -0.53
CA ILE A 76 -4.62 -6.27 -1.88
C ILE A 76 -3.63 -5.66 -2.86
N PHE A 77 -3.17 -6.43 -3.84
CA PHE A 77 -2.34 -5.93 -4.91
C PHE A 77 -3.20 -5.62 -6.13
N LEU A 78 -3.08 -4.39 -6.64
CA LEU A 78 -3.76 -3.93 -7.85
C LEU A 78 -2.79 -3.92 -9.03
N TYR A 79 -3.34 -4.28 -10.18
CA TYR A 79 -2.65 -4.33 -11.46
C TYR A 79 -3.47 -3.58 -12.51
N ASN A 80 -2.79 -2.92 -13.45
CA ASN A 80 -3.38 -2.44 -14.68
C ASN A 80 -2.65 -3.08 -15.85
N ASP A 81 -3.37 -3.73 -16.74
CA ASP A 81 -2.83 -4.43 -17.90
C ASP A 81 -1.66 -5.37 -17.56
N GLY A 82 -1.77 -6.05 -16.43
CA GLY A 82 -0.75 -6.98 -15.92
C GLY A 82 0.41 -6.33 -15.16
N ALA A 83 0.57 -5.00 -15.21
CA ALA A 83 1.58 -4.29 -14.44
C ALA A 83 1.09 -3.99 -13.01
N PHE A 84 1.93 -4.21 -12.01
CA PHE A 84 1.63 -3.82 -10.62
C PHE A 84 1.50 -2.30 -10.50
N VAL A 85 0.46 -1.85 -9.82
CA VAL A 85 0.14 -0.44 -9.65
C VAL A 85 0.29 0.02 -8.21
N ALA A 86 -0.38 -0.65 -7.29
CA ALA A 86 -0.43 -0.24 -5.89
C ALA A 86 -0.99 -1.34 -4.99
N SER A 87 -0.82 -1.15 -3.69
CA SER A 87 -1.49 -1.94 -2.65
C SER A 87 -2.31 -1.02 -1.74
N PRO A 88 -3.60 -0.81 -2.03
CA PRO A 88 -4.45 0.09 -1.26
C PRO A 88 -4.80 -0.49 0.12
N LYS A 89 -4.69 0.35 1.14
CA LYS A 89 -5.27 0.11 2.47
C LYS A 89 -6.73 0.58 2.51
N GLY A 90 -7.49 0.21 3.52
CA GLY A 90 -8.83 0.75 3.75
C GLY A 90 -8.81 2.28 3.87
N GLY A 91 -9.76 2.97 3.27
CA GLY A 91 -9.82 4.44 3.24
C GLY A 91 -8.78 5.08 2.33
N SER A 92 -8.38 4.42 1.27
CA SER A 92 -7.46 4.98 0.28
C SER A 92 -7.93 4.76 -1.15
N PHE A 93 -7.35 5.53 -2.07
CA PHE A 93 -7.62 5.40 -3.50
C PHE A 93 -6.35 5.61 -4.32
N ILE A 94 -6.40 5.18 -5.57
CA ILE A 94 -5.41 5.46 -6.61
C ILE A 94 -6.10 6.11 -7.80
N ARG A 95 -5.37 6.95 -8.53
CA ARG A 95 -5.80 7.58 -9.77
C ARG A 95 -4.88 7.12 -10.90
N LEU A 96 -5.42 6.34 -11.82
CA LEU A 96 -4.71 5.85 -13.00
C LEU A 96 -5.02 6.75 -14.18
N LEU A 97 -3.99 7.34 -14.76
CA LEU A 97 -4.08 7.95 -16.08
C LEU A 97 -3.79 6.85 -17.11
N VAL A 98 -4.73 6.62 -18.01
CA VAL A 98 -4.63 5.60 -19.06
C VAL A 98 -4.90 6.20 -20.44
N THR A 99 -4.33 5.62 -21.46
CA THR A 99 -4.67 5.96 -22.86
C THR A 99 -6.11 5.52 -23.18
N PRO A 100 -6.80 6.13 -24.15
CA PRO A 100 -8.06 5.60 -24.61
C PRO A 100 -7.91 4.17 -25.14
N GLY A 101 -8.86 3.30 -24.83
CA GLY A 101 -8.84 1.90 -25.25
C GLY A 101 -9.32 0.92 -24.18
N ASN A 102 -9.01 -0.35 -24.37
CA ASN A 102 -9.38 -1.41 -23.46
C ASN A 102 -8.31 -1.60 -22.39
N HIS A 103 -8.71 -1.55 -21.13
CA HIS A 103 -7.86 -1.79 -19.97
C HIS A 103 -8.40 -2.87 -19.08
N VAL A 104 -7.52 -3.58 -18.40
CA VAL A 104 -7.90 -4.63 -17.44
C VAL A 104 -7.29 -4.28 -16.08
N ILE A 105 -8.15 -3.91 -15.15
CA ILE A 105 -7.76 -3.77 -13.74
C ILE A 105 -7.84 -5.15 -13.11
N GLY A 106 -6.74 -5.61 -12.55
CA GLY A 106 -6.65 -6.91 -11.89
C GLY A 106 -6.34 -6.77 -10.41
N THR A 107 -6.76 -7.76 -9.63
CA THR A 107 -6.46 -7.78 -8.19
C THR A 107 -6.14 -9.19 -7.69
N LYS A 108 -5.27 -9.26 -6.69
CA LYS A 108 -4.96 -10.49 -5.95
C LYS A 108 -4.49 -10.20 -4.52
N SER A 109 -4.60 -11.21 -3.66
CA SER A 109 -3.91 -11.22 -2.36
C SER A 109 -2.41 -11.49 -2.54
N PRO A 110 -1.54 -11.10 -1.59
CA PRO A 110 -0.09 -11.32 -1.70
C PRO A 110 0.31 -12.79 -1.88
N SER A 111 -0.44 -13.71 -1.27
CA SER A 111 -0.18 -15.16 -1.35
C SER A 111 -0.68 -15.82 -2.63
N ALA A 112 -1.52 -15.15 -3.42
CA ALA A 112 -2.06 -15.69 -4.66
C ALA A 112 -1.02 -15.66 -5.78
N ARG A 113 -0.92 -16.75 -6.53
CA ARG A 113 0.00 -16.86 -7.69
C ARG A 113 -0.50 -16.14 -8.93
N SER A 114 -1.83 -16.02 -9.08
CA SER A 114 -2.50 -15.38 -10.23
C SER A 114 -3.49 -14.33 -9.74
N LEU A 115 -4.00 -13.51 -10.67
CA LEU A 115 -5.10 -12.59 -10.39
C LEU A 115 -6.32 -13.37 -9.91
N GLN A 116 -7.01 -12.86 -8.89
CA GLN A 116 -8.19 -13.48 -8.29
C GLN A 116 -9.48 -12.84 -8.79
N ASP A 117 -9.38 -11.60 -9.29
CA ASP A 117 -10.48 -10.92 -9.96
C ASP A 117 -9.96 -9.92 -10.98
N THR A 118 -10.76 -9.64 -12.00
CA THR A 118 -10.44 -8.68 -13.06
C THR A 118 -11.68 -7.88 -13.46
N LEU A 119 -11.46 -6.63 -13.84
CA LEU A 119 -12.47 -5.70 -14.31
C LEU A 119 -12.00 -5.09 -15.63
N ALA A 120 -12.71 -5.35 -16.71
CA ALA A 120 -12.47 -4.71 -18.00
C ALA A 120 -13.11 -3.31 -18.02
N VAL A 121 -12.35 -2.33 -18.48
CA VAL A 121 -12.80 -0.94 -18.65
C VAL A 121 -12.48 -0.51 -20.07
N VAL A 122 -13.50 -0.12 -20.82
CA VAL A 122 -13.33 0.57 -22.11
C VAL A 122 -13.21 2.05 -21.81
N ALA A 123 -12.00 2.58 -21.89
CA ALA A 123 -11.69 3.93 -21.48
C ALA A 123 -11.70 4.89 -22.67
N ASP A 124 -12.55 5.91 -22.63
CA ASP A 124 -12.59 6.99 -23.62
C ASP A 124 -11.88 8.24 -23.08
N ALA A 125 -11.21 8.97 -23.94
CA ALA A 125 -10.57 10.23 -23.60
C ALA A 125 -11.55 11.22 -22.98
N GLY A 126 -11.13 11.93 -21.94
CA GLY A 126 -11.98 12.90 -21.25
C GLY A 126 -12.94 12.27 -20.25
N ASN A 127 -12.95 10.96 -20.06
CA ASN A 127 -13.87 10.31 -19.13
C ASN A 127 -13.21 9.84 -17.85
N LEU A 128 -14.03 9.77 -16.79
CA LEU A 128 -13.66 9.28 -15.46
C LEU A 128 -14.39 7.97 -15.20
N TYR A 129 -13.66 6.99 -14.70
CA TYR A 129 -14.19 5.68 -14.36
C TYR A 129 -13.89 5.40 -12.89
N TYR A 130 -14.81 4.72 -12.21
CA TYR A 130 -14.69 4.46 -10.79
C TYR A 130 -14.87 2.98 -10.51
N ALA A 131 -13.92 2.39 -9.80
CA ALA A 131 -13.97 1.01 -9.36
C ALA A 131 -13.72 0.93 -7.85
N GLU A 132 -14.45 0.04 -7.21
CA GLU A 132 -14.23 -0.33 -5.82
C GLU A 132 -13.52 -1.67 -5.77
N VAL A 133 -12.51 -1.76 -4.89
CA VAL A 133 -11.89 -3.02 -4.51
C VAL A 133 -12.18 -3.32 -3.05
N SER A 134 -12.73 -4.49 -2.76
CA SER A 134 -13.06 -4.96 -1.41
C SER A 134 -12.76 -6.45 -1.28
N TYR A 135 -12.71 -6.96 -0.04
CA TYR A 135 -12.74 -8.41 0.17
C TYR A 135 -14.19 -8.89 0.21
N ARG A 136 -14.45 -9.98 -0.49
CA ARG A 136 -15.71 -10.71 -0.34
C ARG A 136 -15.45 -11.95 0.51
N ALA A 137 -16.28 -12.13 1.54
CA ALA A 137 -16.26 -13.33 2.34
C ALA A 137 -16.59 -14.54 1.45
N GLY A 138 -15.66 -15.48 1.35
CA GLY A 138 -15.74 -16.65 0.47
C GLY A 138 -16.22 -17.93 1.14
N GLY A 139 -16.64 -17.87 2.40
CA GLY A 139 -17.05 -19.07 3.15
C GLY A 139 -15.97 -20.15 3.09
N VAL A 140 -16.31 -21.33 2.57
CA VAL A 140 -15.40 -22.49 2.48
C VAL A 140 -14.25 -22.25 1.50
N THR A 141 -14.41 -21.39 0.49
CA THR A 141 -13.38 -21.11 -0.54
C THR A 141 -12.39 -20.02 -0.09
N GLY A 142 -12.60 -19.41 1.07
CA GLY A 142 -11.77 -18.31 1.59
C GLY A 142 -12.14 -16.96 0.99
N ASP A 143 -11.68 -15.90 1.65
CA ASP A 143 -11.91 -14.53 1.20
C ASP A 143 -11.01 -14.18 0.02
N SER A 144 -11.56 -13.51 -0.98
CA SER A 144 -10.81 -13.02 -2.13
C SER A 144 -11.11 -11.56 -2.42
N PRO A 145 -10.13 -10.78 -2.94
CA PRO A 145 -10.40 -9.43 -3.38
C PRO A 145 -11.35 -9.45 -4.59
N LYS A 146 -12.24 -8.46 -4.64
CA LYS A 146 -13.22 -8.28 -5.73
C LYS A 146 -13.21 -6.85 -6.22
N LEU A 147 -13.39 -6.68 -7.52
CA LEU A 147 -13.52 -5.42 -8.21
C LEU A 147 -14.95 -5.25 -8.73
N ARG A 148 -15.46 -4.02 -8.68
CA ARG A 148 -16.73 -3.67 -9.32
C ARG A 148 -16.71 -2.23 -9.80
N LEU A 149 -17.37 -1.94 -10.92
CA LEU A 149 -17.66 -0.56 -11.31
C LEU A 149 -18.67 0.05 -10.34
N VAL A 150 -18.52 1.33 -10.11
CA VAL A 150 -19.36 2.11 -9.18
C VAL A 150 -19.80 3.39 -9.86
N ASP A 151 -21.01 3.82 -9.52
CA ASP A 151 -21.53 5.11 -9.95
C ASP A 151 -20.62 6.27 -9.50
N GLU A 152 -20.46 7.25 -10.36
CA GLU A 152 -19.59 8.41 -10.15
C GLU A 152 -19.91 9.15 -8.86
N GLY A 153 -21.19 9.48 -8.62
CA GLY A 153 -21.60 10.26 -7.46
C GLY A 153 -21.32 9.53 -6.15
N ALA A 154 -21.60 8.22 -6.12
CA ALA A 154 -21.32 7.36 -4.97
C ALA A 154 -19.81 7.26 -4.72
N ALA A 155 -19.01 7.01 -5.76
CA ALA A 155 -17.56 6.88 -5.65
C ALA A 155 -16.89 8.18 -5.19
N GLN A 156 -17.25 9.33 -5.79
CA GLN A 156 -16.67 10.63 -5.43
C GLN A 156 -16.97 11.00 -3.98
N LYS A 157 -18.16 10.67 -3.47
CA LYS A 157 -18.54 10.90 -2.07
C LYS A 157 -17.60 10.17 -1.11
N GLU A 158 -17.30 8.92 -1.39
CA GLU A 158 -16.36 8.10 -0.59
C GLU A 158 -14.92 8.61 -0.72
N ILE A 159 -14.44 8.80 -1.95
CA ILE A 159 -13.06 9.21 -2.26
C ILE A 159 -12.68 10.54 -1.62
N ARG A 160 -13.62 11.48 -1.45
CA ARG A 160 -13.35 12.77 -0.76
C ARG A 160 -12.81 12.60 0.65
N GLY A 161 -13.21 11.53 1.34
CA GLY A 161 -12.73 11.18 2.70
C GLY A 161 -11.48 10.31 2.74
N TYR A 162 -10.99 9.85 1.59
CA TYR A 162 -9.88 8.89 1.49
C TYR A 162 -8.56 9.57 1.12
N GLU A 163 -7.46 8.82 1.20
CA GLU A 163 -6.11 9.29 0.90
C GLU A 163 -5.65 8.76 -0.46
N LEU A 164 -5.10 9.64 -1.30
CA LEU A 164 -4.43 9.23 -2.53
C LEU A 164 -3.15 8.46 -2.21
N LEU A 165 -2.93 7.36 -2.88
CA LEU A 165 -1.69 6.60 -2.82
C LEU A 165 -0.82 6.85 -4.05
N SER A 166 0.50 6.81 -3.84
CA SER A 166 1.46 6.82 -4.94
C SER A 166 1.41 5.49 -5.70
N ILE A 167 1.54 5.58 -7.01
CA ILE A 167 1.66 4.44 -7.92
C ILE A 167 3.12 4.02 -7.99
N GLY A 168 3.39 2.73 -7.98
CA GLY A 168 4.74 2.20 -8.15
C GLY A 168 5.03 0.99 -7.29
N PRO A 169 6.25 0.43 -7.41
CA PRO A 169 6.67 -0.73 -6.64
C PRO A 169 6.65 -0.43 -5.13
N LEU A 170 6.32 -1.44 -4.34
CA LEU A 170 6.44 -1.39 -2.88
C LEU A 170 7.93 -1.26 -2.53
N LYS A 171 8.25 -0.38 -1.59
CA LYS A 171 9.63 -0.17 -1.09
C LYS A 171 9.94 -1.09 0.06
#